data_2fb0a5e0b08ad0fba393bb6fde26149a
#
_entry.id   2fb0a5e0b08ad0fba393bb6fde26149a
#
_cell.length_a   1.000
_cell.length_b   1.000
_cell.length_c   1.000
_cell.angle_alpha   90.00
_cell.angle_beta   90.00
_cell.angle_gamma   90.00
#
_symmetry.space_group_name_H-M   'P 1'
#
loop_
_entity.id
_entity.type
_entity.pdbx_description
1 polymer ?
#
loop_
_entity_poly.entity_id
_entity_poly.type
_entity_poly.pdbx_seq_one_letter_code
_entity_poly.pdbx_strand_id
1 'polypeptide(L)'
;MFGFWDWVGGRYSVDSAIGLSIMAVVGPMDFMRFLQGFRAMDEHFLNAPLEQNVPVLMGMLNVWYSNFLDAQSHAVLPYSEDLSRFPAYLQQLTMESNGKSVRTDGKRVDYNTGEIFWGEPGTNGQHAFFQLLHQGTRLVPADFIGFARPRQDLPTASGEGSMHDLLMSNFFAQTLSLIHISEPTRRYAI
;
A
#
# COMPACT_ATOMS: atom_id res chain seq x y z
N MET A 1 28.35 3.24 21.08
CA MET A 1 27.06 2.53 21.04
C MET A 1 25.98 3.59 20.93
N PHE A 2 25.07 3.45 19.98
CA PHE A 2 23.93 4.35 19.82
C PHE A 2 22.71 3.64 20.37
N GLY A 3 22.08 4.21 21.40
CA GLY A 3 20.88 3.66 22.01
C GLY A 3 19.62 4.25 21.37
N PHE A 4 18.52 3.56 21.51
CA PHE A 4 17.17 4.04 21.20
C PHE A 4 16.23 3.57 22.31
N TRP A 5 15.07 4.17 22.40
CA TRP A 5 14.11 3.89 23.46
C TRP A 5 13.43 2.54 23.29
N ASP A 6 13.05 1.90 24.35
CA ASP A 6 12.41 0.60 24.41
C ASP A 6 10.99 0.55 23.78
N TRP A 7 10.37 1.72 23.62
CA TRP A 7 9.09 1.86 22.94
C TRP A 7 9.20 1.88 21.40
N VAL A 8 10.41 1.92 20.84
CA VAL A 8 10.64 1.88 19.38
C VAL A 8 10.44 0.47 18.87
N GLY A 9 9.33 0.23 18.16
CA GLY A 9 9.05 -1.07 17.54
C GLY A 9 9.83 -1.30 16.26
N GLY A 10 10.20 -2.56 15.97
CA GLY A 10 11.06 -2.95 14.84
C GLY A 10 10.57 -2.47 13.47
N ARG A 11 9.25 -2.56 13.22
CA ARG A 11 8.65 -2.24 11.91
C ARG A 11 8.65 -0.75 11.55
N TYR A 12 8.92 0.14 12.50
CA TYR A 12 9.05 1.58 12.29
C TYR A 12 10.30 2.16 12.96
N SER A 13 11.31 1.33 13.18
CA SER A 13 12.55 1.74 13.87
C SER A 13 13.54 2.47 12.96
N VAL A 14 13.30 2.52 11.65
CA VAL A 14 14.20 3.13 10.67
C VAL A 14 14.42 4.63 10.89
N ASP A 15 13.49 5.31 11.52
CA ASP A 15 13.56 6.72 11.94
C ASP A 15 14.34 6.96 13.24
N SER A 16 14.74 5.88 13.92
CA SER A 16 15.58 5.90 15.12
C SER A 16 17.06 5.70 14.81
N ALA A 17 17.89 5.49 15.84
CA ALA A 17 19.32 5.16 15.68
C ALA A 17 19.58 3.89 14.84
N ILE A 18 18.58 3.01 14.65
CA ILE A 18 18.67 1.84 13.77
C ILE A 18 18.84 2.26 12.29
N GLY A 19 18.26 3.40 11.88
CA GLY A 19 18.44 3.95 10.54
C GLY A 19 19.84 4.49 10.22
N LEU A 20 20.77 4.47 11.17
CA LEU A 20 22.14 4.96 10.96
C LEU A 20 22.85 4.25 9.79
N SER A 21 22.59 2.97 9.57
CA SER A 21 23.14 2.22 8.44
C SER A 21 22.65 2.75 7.10
N ILE A 22 21.37 3.11 7.01
CA ILE A 22 20.78 3.73 5.82
C ILE A 22 21.37 5.14 5.63
N MET A 23 21.43 5.93 6.71
CA MET A 23 22.02 7.26 6.68
C MET A 23 23.48 7.22 6.20
N ALA A 24 24.24 6.21 6.59
CA ALA A 24 25.64 6.04 6.14
C ALA A 24 25.74 5.75 4.63
N VAL A 25 24.75 5.11 4.04
CA VAL A 25 24.70 4.77 2.62
C VAL A 25 24.18 5.94 1.78
N VAL A 26 23.05 6.54 2.17
CA VAL A 26 22.41 7.59 1.36
C VAL A 26 22.92 9.00 1.70
N GLY A 27 23.63 9.15 2.80
CA GLY A 27 24.09 10.43 3.33
C GLY A 27 23.09 11.11 4.24
N PRO A 28 23.57 12.00 5.13
CA PRO A 28 22.73 12.62 6.16
C PRO A 28 21.62 13.51 5.55
N MET A 29 21.92 14.20 4.45
CA MET A 29 20.94 15.10 3.81
C MET A 29 19.75 14.35 3.24
N ASP A 30 19.98 13.23 2.54
CA ASP A 30 18.90 12.43 1.97
C ASP A 30 18.17 11.64 3.05
N PHE A 31 18.85 11.21 4.09
CA PHE A 31 18.19 10.62 5.26
C PHE A 31 17.28 11.64 5.97
N MET A 32 17.69 12.90 6.11
CA MET A 32 16.84 13.96 6.66
C MET A 32 15.60 14.22 5.77
N ARG A 33 15.74 14.17 4.43
CA ARG A 33 14.58 14.27 3.51
C ARG A 33 13.63 13.10 3.68
N PHE A 34 14.15 11.89 3.90
CA PHE A 34 13.35 10.72 4.21
C PHE A 34 12.53 10.93 5.49
N LEU A 35 13.16 11.42 6.57
CA LEU A 35 12.46 11.74 7.83
C LEU A 35 11.42 12.86 7.67
N GLN A 36 11.63 13.81 6.77
CA GLN A 36 10.65 14.85 6.46
C GLN A 36 9.34 14.29 5.90
N GLY A 37 9.39 13.12 5.22
CA GLY A 37 8.19 12.41 4.78
C GLY A 37 7.32 11.94 5.93
N PHE A 38 7.90 11.39 6.98
CA PHE A 38 7.18 11.04 8.23
C PHE A 38 6.52 12.27 8.83
N ARG A 39 7.30 13.32 9.00
CA ARG A 39 6.80 14.58 9.57
C ARG A 39 5.63 15.17 8.77
N ALA A 40 5.73 15.18 7.44
CA ALA A 40 4.67 15.70 6.60
C ALA A 40 3.36 14.93 6.77
N MET A 41 3.43 13.59 6.93
CA MET A 41 2.26 12.76 7.18
C MET A 41 1.71 12.97 8.61
N ASP A 42 2.58 13.13 9.61
CA ASP A 42 2.16 13.44 10.98
C ASP A 42 1.43 14.77 11.05
N GLU A 43 1.97 15.81 10.41
CA GLU A 43 1.34 17.14 10.32
C GLU A 43 -0.01 17.07 9.57
N HIS A 44 -0.09 16.29 8.50
CA HIS A 44 -1.34 16.05 7.78
C HIS A 44 -2.37 15.34 8.67
N PHE A 45 -1.98 14.26 9.35
CA PHE A 45 -2.86 13.50 10.23
C PHE A 45 -3.43 14.36 11.37
N LEU A 46 -2.59 15.21 11.97
CA LEU A 46 -2.99 16.05 13.10
C LEU A 46 -3.87 17.23 12.71
N ASN A 47 -3.71 17.77 11.50
CA ASN A 47 -4.30 19.07 11.15
C ASN A 47 -5.34 19.01 10.02
N ALA A 48 -5.36 17.96 9.19
CA ALA A 48 -6.32 17.87 8.10
C ALA A 48 -7.74 17.61 8.63
N PRO A 49 -8.79 18.24 8.03
CA PRO A 49 -10.17 17.89 8.31
C PRO A 49 -10.41 16.40 8.06
N LEU A 50 -11.33 15.78 8.81
CA LEU A 50 -11.54 14.31 8.75
C LEU A 50 -11.85 13.81 7.33
N GLU A 51 -12.63 14.57 6.59
CA GLU A 51 -13.02 14.26 5.20
C GLU A 51 -11.88 14.41 4.18
N GLN A 52 -10.75 14.95 4.57
CA GLN A 52 -9.54 15.10 3.76
C GLN A 52 -8.33 14.38 4.37
N ASN A 53 -8.50 13.78 5.54
CA ASN A 53 -7.44 13.12 6.29
C ASN A 53 -7.20 11.71 5.74
N VAL A 54 -6.17 11.56 4.92
CA VAL A 54 -5.89 10.29 4.21
C VAL A 54 -5.73 9.09 5.16
N PRO A 55 -4.93 9.13 6.23
CA PRO A 55 -4.84 8.02 7.18
C PRO A 55 -6.18 7.65 7.82
N VAL A 56 -6.99 8.65 8.19
CA VAL A 56 -8.31 8.41 8.78
C VAL A 56 -9.25 7.76 7.76
N LEU A 57 -9.30 8.29 6.53
CA LEU A 57 -10.14 7.74 5.46
C LEU A 57 -9.73 6.30 5.12
N MET A 58 -8.45 6.00 5.00
CA MET A 58 -7.97 4.64 4.75
C MET A 58 -8.34 3.70 5.90
N GLY A 59 -8.15 4.11 7.15
CA GLY A 59 -8.54 3.32 8.31
C GLY A 59 -10.06 3.05 8.37
N MET A 60 -10.87 4.04 8.06
CA MET A 60 -12.33 3.89 8.00
C MET A 60 -12.77 2.97 6.86
N LEU A 61 -12.12 3.06 5.69
CA LEU A 61 -12.37 2.16 4.57
C LEU A 61 -12.01 0.71 4.92
N ASN A 62 -10.89 0.47 5.59
CA ASN A 62 -10.51 -0.86 6.04
C ASN A 62 -11.55 -1.47 6.98
N VAL A 63 -12.03 -0.69 7.95
CA VAL A 63 -13.12 -1.14 8.85
C VAL A 63 -14.39 -1.42 8.05
N TRP A 64 -14.74 -0.55 7.10
CA TRP A 64 -15.92 -0.71 6.26
C TRP A 64 -15.85 -1.99 5.41
N TYR A 65 -14.75 -2.20 4.71
CA TYR A 65 -14.56 -3.39 3.87
C TYR A 65 -14.58 -4.68 4.68
N SER A 66 -13.85 -4.74 5.79
CA SER A 66 -13.68 -5.97 6.57
C SER A 66 -14.91 -6.33 7.40
N ASN A 67 -15.66 -5.34 7.92
CA ASN A 67 -16.78 -5.60 8.85
C ASN A 67 -18.16 -5.47 8.22
N PHE A 68 -18.32 -4.72 7.13
CA PHE A 68 -19.62 -4.49 6.50
C PHE A 68 -19.75 -5.15 5.13
N LEU A 69 -18.64 -5.37 4.43
CA LEU A 69 -18.64 -5.95 3.09
C LEU A 69 -17.94 -7.33 3.03
N ASP A 70 -17.56 -7.89 4.18
CA ASP A 70 -16.90 -9.21 4.31
C ASP A 70 -15.64 -9.38 3.43
N ALA A 71 -14.92 -8.29 3.18
CA ALA A 71 -13.63 -8.35 2.51
C ALA A 71 -12.58 -8.90 3.50
N GLN A 72 -12.00 -10.05 3.16
CA GLN A 72 -11.05 -10.75 4.04
C GLN A 72 -9.60 -10.42 3.73
N SER A 73 -9.33 -9.80 2.58
CA SER A 73 -7.99 -9.45 2.14
C SER A 73 -7.96 -8.12 1.43
N HIS A 74 -6.77 -7.52 1.35
CA HIS A 74 -6.50 -6.24 0.75
C HIS A 74 -5.26 -6.36 -0.15
N ALA A 75 -5.40 -6.04 -1.42
CA ALA A 75 -4.30 -6.07 -2.37
C ALA A 75 -3.57 -4.73 -2.40
N VAL A 76 -2.25 -4.75 -2.43
CA VAL A 76 -1.41 -3.55 -2.60
C VAL A 76 -0.53 -3.73 -3.83
N LEU A 77 -0.74 -2.89 -4.82
CA LEU A 77 -0.25 -3.06 -6.17
C LEU A 77 0.64 -1.88 -6.59
N PRO A 78 1.91 -1.87 -6.17
CA PRO A 78 2.83 -0.81 -6.56
C PRO A 78 3.27 -0.98 -8.02
N TYR A 79 3.13 0.08 -8.81
CA TYR A 79 3.67 0.14 -10.17
C TYR A 79 5.09 0.71 -10.15
N SER A 80 5.93 0.09 -9.34
CA SER A 80 7.35 0.39 -9.20
C SER A 80 8.09 -0.79 -8.59
N GLU A 81 9.20 -1.18 -9.19
CA GLU A 81 10.07 -2.24 -8.65
C GLU A 81 10.72 -1.81 -7.32
N ASP A 82 10.99 -0.53 -7.13
CA ASP A 82 11.53 0.01 -5.88
C ASP A 82 10.59 -0.27 -4.67
N LEU A 83 9.30 -0.50 -4.92
CA LEU A 83 8.30 -0.88 -3.91
C LEU A 83 7.90 -2.36 -3.95
N SER A 84 8.65 -3.22 -4.62
CA SER A 84 8.33 -4.67 -4.71
C SER A 84 8.17 -5.34 -3.34
N ARG A 85 8.90 -4.88 -2.33
CA ARG A 85 8.81 -5.38 -0.95
C ARG A 85 7.79 -4.66 -0.07
N PHE A 86 7.13 -3.63 -0.57
CA PHE A 86 6.17 -2.85 0.21
C PHE A 86 4.95 -3.66 0.69
N PRO A 87 4.32 -4.52 -0.14
CA PRO A 87 3.24 -5.39 0.35
C PRO A 87 3.69 -6.30 1.51
N ALA A 88 4.88 -6.88 1.42
CA ALA A 88 5.44 -7.72 2.49
C ALA A 88 5.76 -6.92 3.77
N TYR A 89 6.16 -5.67 3.66
CA TYR A 89 6.31 -4.77 4.80
C TYR A 89 4.96 -4.51 5.49
N LEU A 90 3.92 -4.26 4.71
CA LEU A 90 2.56 -4.04 5.23
C LEU A 90 2.00 -5.29 5.93
N GLN A 91 2.40 -6.49 5.52
CA GLN A 91 2.02 -7.72 6.24
C GLN A 91 2.43 -7.66 7.71
N GLN A 92 3.68 -7.34 7.98
CA GLN A 92 4.12 -7.19 9.36
C GLN A 92 3.49 -5.96 10.03
N LEU A 93 3.46 -4.82 9.35
CA LEU A 93 2.94 -3.57 9.90
C LEU A 93 1.48 -3.70 10.35
N THR A 94 0.63 -4.31 9.54
CA THR A 94 -0.82 -4.36 9.76
C THR A 94 -1.28 -5.70 10.34
N MET A 95 -0.88 -6.83 9.78
CA MET A 95 -1.38 -8.13 10.22
C MET A 95 -0.87 -8.50 11.61
N GLU A 96 0.40 -8.23 11.93
CA GLU A 96 0.92 -8.43 13.28
C GLU A 96 0.32 -7.42 14.28
N SER A 97 0.14 -6.17 13.88
CA SER A 97 -0.41 -5.13 14.77
C SER A 97 -1.90 -5.30 15.03
N ASN A 98 -2.70 -5.54 13.99
CA ASN A 98 -4.16 -5.53 14.04
C ASN A 98 -4.78 -6.94 14.12
N GLY A 99 -4.02 -7.99 13.80
CA GLY A 99 -4.49 -9.37 13.84
C GLY A 99 -4.66 -9.91 15.26
N LYS A 100 -5.44 -9.23 16.09
CA LYS A 100 -5.68 -9.53 17.49
C LYS A 100 -7.15 -9.92 17.71
N SER A 101 -7.39 -11.01 18.41
CA SER A 101 -8.74 -11.48 18.75
C SER A 101 -9.18 -11.15 20.18
N VAL A 102 -8.32 -10.46 20.93
CA VAL A 102 -8.54 -10.15 22.35
C VAL A 102 -8.26 -8.67 22.60
N ARG A 103 -9.15 -8.01 23.30
CA ARG A 103 -9.01 -6.61 23.75
C ARG A 103 -8.05 -6.52 24.95
N THR A 104 -7.67 -5.31 25.32
CA THR A 104 -6.80 -5.03 26.47
C THR A 104 -7.39 -5.48 27.81
N ASP A 105 -8.72 -5.61 27.90
CA ASP A 105 -9.43 -6.14 29.08
C ASP A 105 -9.51 -7.68 29.11
N GLY A 106 -8.86 -8.38 28.17
CA GLY A 106 -8.84 -9.83 28.06
C GLY A 106 -10.06 -10.47 27.41
N LYS A 107 -11.05 -9.68 27.00
CA LYS A 107 -12.25 -10.19 26.33
C LYS A 107 -12.02 -10.40 24.84
N ARG A 108 -12.63 -11.43 24.28
CA ARG A 108 -12.63 -11.64 22.83
C ARG A 108 -13.43 -10.54 22.13
N VAL A 109 -12.97 -10.17 20.94
CA VAL A 109 -13.71 -9.32 20.02
C VAL A 109 -14.72 -10.16 19.23
N ASP A 110 -15.81 -9.55 18.81
CA ASP A 110 -16.90 -10.13 18.01
C ASP A 110 -17.00 -9.49 16.62
N TYR A 111 -15.92 -8.83 16.21
CA TYR A 111 -15.77 -8.16 14.91
C TYR A 111 -14.40 -8.50 14.29
N ASN A 112 -14.26 -8.25 12.99
CA ASN A 112 -12.99 -8.45 12.28
C ASN A 112 -11.99 -7.35 12.65
N THR A 113 -10.76 -7.74 12.98
CA THR A 113 -9.71 -6.83 13.49
C THR A 113 -8.59 -6.56 12.51
N GLY A 114 -8.42 -7.36 11.50
CA GLY A 114 -7.36 -7.17 10.52
C GLY A 114 -7.63 -7.99 9.27
N GLU A 115 -7.26 -7.44 8.14
CA GLU A 115 -7.35 -8.05 6.84
C GLU A 115 -5.99 -8.63 6.41
N ILE A 116 -6.02 -9.55 5.47
CA ILE A 116 -4.83 -10.18 4.91
C ILE A 116 -4.25 -9.25 3.84
N PHE A 117 -3.12 -8.61 4.10
CA PHE A 117 -2.40 -7.81 3.12
C PHE A 117 -1.55 -8.69 2.21
N TRP A 118 -1.63 -8.44 0.91
CA TRP A 118 -0.85 -9.13 -0.11
C TRP A 118 -0.70 -8.26 -1.36
N GLY A 119 0.20 -8.61 -2.25
CA GLY A 119 0.37 -7.92 -3.51
C GLY A 119 1.75 -8.11 -4.11
N GLU A 120 1.90 -7.60 -5.32
CA GLU A 120 3.12 -7.59 -6.11
C GLU A 120 3.17 -6.33 -6.97
N PRO A 121 4.32 -6.02 -7.59
CA PRO A 121 4.38 -4.99 -8.62
C PRO A 121 3.31 -5.21 -9.69
N GLY A 122 2.59 -4.13 -10.04
CA GLY A 122 1.35 -4.18 -10.82
C GLY A 122 1.48 -4.91 -12.15
N THR A 123 2.59 -4.70 -12.88
CA THR A 123 2.85 -5.36 -14.17
C THR A 123 2.98 -6.89 -14.04
N ASN A 124 3.65 -7.39 -13.00
CA ASN A 124 3.75 -8.82 -12.73
C ASN A 124 2.41 -9.39 -12.25
N GLY A 125 1.75 -8.67 -11.34
CA GLY A 125 0.43 -9.03 -10.82
C GLY A 125 -0.63 -9.23 -11.89
N GLN A 126 -0.57 -8.46 -12.99
CA GLN A 126 -1.50 -8.60 -14.12
C GLN A 126 -1.54 -10.02 -14.68
N HIS A 127 -0.41 -10.71 -14.70
CA HIS A 127 -0.31 -12.08 -15.20
C HIS A 127 -0.53 -13.14 -14.11
N ALA A 128 -0.59 -12.76 -12.84
CA ALA A 128 -0.69 -13.70 -11.74
C ALA A 128 -2.11 -13.78 -11.14
N PHE A 129 -2.75 -12.67 -10.82
CA PHE A 129 -4.00 -12.68 -10.03
C PHE A 129 -5.04 -11.63 -10.45
N PHE A 130 -4.79 -10.79 -11.44
CA PHE A 130 -5.76 -9.78 -11.88
C PHE A 130 -7.06 -10.41 -12.43
N GLN A 131 -6.99 -11.64 -12.95
CA GLN A 131 -8.18 -12.39 -13.34
C GLN A 131 -9.19 -12.50 -12.18
N LEU A 132 -8.71 -12.79 -10.95
CA LEU A 132 -9.55 -12.85 -9.77
C LEU A 132 -10.10 -11.47 -9.40
N LEU A 133 -9.28 -10.42 -9.47
CA LEU A 133 -9.71 -9.06 -9.15
C LEU A 133 -10.81 -8.58 -10.09
N HIS A 134 -10.71 -8.89 -11.38
CA HIS A 134 -11.66 -8.44 -12.40
C HIS A 134 -12.92 -9.32 -12.52
N GLN A 135 -12.80 -10.62 -12.37
CA GLN A 135 -13.89 -11.56 -12.68
C GLN A 135 -14.16 -12.59 -11.58
N GLY A 136 -13.44 -12.50 -10.48
CA GLY A 136 -13.65 -13.37 -9.32
C GLY A 136 -14.95 -13.05 -8.57
N THR A 137 -15.29 -13.96 -7.68
CA THR A 137 -16.50 -13.85 -6.82
C THR A 137 -16.21 -13.24 -5.45
N ARG A 138 -14.95 -12.93 -5.17
CA ARG A 138 -14.50 -12.35 -3.89
C ARG A 138 -14.31 -10.85 -4.04
N LEU A 139 -14.82 -10.09 -3.09
CA LEU A 139 -14.47 -8.67 -2.96
C LEU A 139 -13.06 -8.55 -2.41
N VAL A 140 -12.19 -7.89 -3.15
CA VAL A 140 -10.81 -7.59 -2.76
C VAL A 140 -10.58 -6.09 -2.97
N PRO A 141 -10.60 -5.27 -1.92
CA PRO A 141 -10.11 -3.91 -1.99
C PRO A 141 -8.67 -3.87 -2.48
N ALA A 142 -8.33 -2.89 -3.30
CA ALA A 142 -7.00 -2.81 -3.89
C ALA A 142 -6.48 -1.37 -3.90
N ASP A 143 -5.28 -1.18 -3.36
CA ASP A 143 -4.52 0.06 -3.44
C ASP A 143 -3.54 0.00 -4.60
N PHE A 144 -3.72 0.87 -5.57
CA PHE A 144 -2.80 1.05 -6.69
C PHE A 144 -1.87 2.21 -6.38
N ILE A 145 -0.56 1.97 -6.42
CA ILE A 145 0.46 2.97 -6.12
C ILE A 145 1.27 3.26 -7.37
N GLY A 146 1.16 4.47 -7.89
CA GLY A 146 1.92 4.94 -9.06
C GLY A 146 2.71 6.20 -8.74
N PHE A 147 3.76 6.45 -9.49
CA PHE A 147 4.59 7.64 -9.36
C PHE A 147 4.29 8.61 -10.50
N ALA A 148 4.07 9.87 -10.18
CA ALA A 148 3.89 10.92 -11.19
C ALA A 148 5.17 11.19 -12.02
N ARG A 149 6.33 10.84 -11.46
CA ARG A 149 7.64 11.00 -12.11
C ARG A 149 8.51 9.80 -11.81
N PRO A 150 9.15 9.20 -12.83
CA PRO A 150 10.09 8.10 -12.61
C PRO A 150 11.41 8.62 -12.04
N ARG A 151 12.14 7.73 -11.39
CA ARG A 151 13.53 8.01 -10.99
C ARG A 151 14.43 8.21 -12.20
N GLN A 152 14.24 7.39 -13.22
CA GLN A 152 14.91 7.46 -14.50
C GLN A 152 13.91 7.05 -15.58
N ASP A 153 13.75 7.87 -16.59
CA ASP A 153 12.90 7.53 -17.72
C ASP A 153 13.74 7.04 -18.90
N LEU A 154 13.19 6.10 -19.62
CA LEU A 154 13.81 5.49 -20.79
C LEU A 154 12.85 5.61 -21.98
N PRO A 155 13.36 5.87 -23.19
CA PRO A 155 12.52 5.82 -24.38
C PRO A 155 12.01 4.39 -24.61
N THR A 156 10.84 4.28 -25.23
CA THR A 156 10.34 2.98 -25.73
C THR A 156 11.23 2.46 -26.85
N ALA A 157 11.16 1.16 -27.14
CA ALA A 157 11.92 0.56 -28.23
C ALA A 157 11.59 1.14 -29.62
N SER A 158 10.37 1.68 -29.81
CA SER A 158 9.96 2.38 -31.03
C SER A 158 10.50 3.80 -31.10
N GLY A 159 11.01 4.38 -29.99
CA GLY A 159 11.39 5.77 -29.88
C GLY A 159 10.21 6.75 -29.72
N GLU A 160 8.98 6.23 -29.69
CA GLU A 160 7.77 7.01 -29.46
C GLU A 160 7.32 6.87 -27.99
N GLY A 161 7.40 7.97 -27.23
CA GLY A 161 7.01 8.00 -25.81
C GLY A 161 8.04 7.39 -24.87
N SER A 162 7.68 7.31 -23.60
CA SER A 162 8.55 6.82 -22.53
C SER A 162 8.07 5.50 -21.94
N MET A 163 9.00 4.74 -21.35
CA MET A 163 8.66 3.51 -20.61
C MET A 163 7.80 3.83 -19.39
N HIS A 164 7.98 5.00 -18.80
CA HIS A 164 7.14 5.44 -17.70
C HIS A 164 5.70 5.73 -18.13
N ASP A 165 5.51 6.40 -19.27
CA ASP A 165 4.16 6.65 -19.80
C ASP A 165 3.44 5.35 -20.11
N LEU A 166 4.15 4.37 -20.66
CA LEU A 166 3.61 3.04 -20.91
C LEU A 166 3.20 2.33 -19.61
N LEU A 167 4.05 2.41 -18.57
CA LEU A 167 3.75 1.86 -17.25
C LEU A 167 2.52 2.53 -16.64
N MET A 168 2.44 3.87 -16.68
CA MET A 168 1.29 4.63 -16.16
C MET A 168 0.02 4.40 -16.98
N SER A 169 0.12 4.16 -18.28
CA SER A 169 -1.03 3.75 -19.09
C SER A 169 -1.63 2.43 -18.60
N ASN A 170 -0.77 1.45 -18.27
CA ASN A 170 -1.22 0.21 -17.66
C ASN A 170 -1.85 0.43 -16.27
N PHE A 171 -1.22 1.25 -15.43
CA PHE A 171 -1.75 1.63 -14.12
C PHE A 171 -3.18 2.19 -14.23
N PHE A 172 -3.40 3.19 -15.08
CA PHE A 172 -4.70 3.81 -15.26
C PHE A 172 -5.71 2.87 -15.93
N ALA A 173 -5.29 2.06 -16.88
CA ALA A 173 -6.18 1.09 -17.53
C ALA A 173 -6.72 0.06 -16.53
N GLN A 174 -5.90 -0.43 -15.61
CA GLN A 174 -6.32 -1.40 -14.60
C GLN A 174 -7.26 -0.78 -13.56
N THR A 175 -6.94 0.40 -13.05
CA THR A 175 -7.82 1.09 -12.09
C THR A 175 -9.17 1.42 -12.71
N LEU A 176 -9.18 1.93 -13.94
CA LEU A 176 -10.42 2.24 -14.67
C LEU A 176 -11.24 1.00 -14.96
N SER A 177 -10.60 -0.08 -15.36
CA SER A 177 -11.26 -1.37 -15.63
C SER A 177 -11.96 -1.91 -14.39
N LEU A 178 -11.33 -1.86 -13.21
CA LEU A 178 -11.92 -2.31 -11.95
C LEU A 178 -13.15 -1.48 -11.55
N ILE A 179 -13.14 -0.18 -11.80
CA ILE A 179 -14.28 0.71 -11.52
C ILE A 179 -15.48 0.35 -12.42
N HIS A 180 -15.23 0.01 -13.69
CA HIS A 180 -16.31 -0.26 -14.67
C HIS A 180 -16.81 -1.71 -14.69
N ILE A 181 -16.08 -2.67 -14.13
CA ILE A 181 -16.52 -4.09 -14.09
C ILE A 181 -17.66 -4.32 -13.10
N SER A 182 -17.95 -3.38 -12.21
CA SER A 182 -19.12 -3.44 -11.32
C SER A 182 -20.47 -3.28 -12.07
N GLU A 183 -20.47 -2.93 -13.36
CA GLU A 183 -21.68 -2.98 -14.17
C GLU A 183 -21.91 -4.40 -14.76
N PRO A 184 -23.11 -5.00 -14.61
CA PRO A 184 -23.36 -6.40 -14.96
C PRO A 184 -23.51 -6.63 -16.47
N THR A 185 -22.75 -5.98 -17.32
CA THR A 185 -22.85 -6.11 -18.77
C THR A 185 -21.63 -6.73 -19.40
N ARG A 186 -21.81 -8.01 -19.75
CA ARG A 186 -21.01 -8.89 -20.62
C ARG A 186 -19.93 -9.71 -19.94
N ARG A 187 -20.36 -10.87 -19.43
CA ARG A 187 -19.50 -12.06 -19.32
C ARG A 187 -19.06 -12.47 -20.73
N TYR A 188 -17.81 -12.24 -21.06
CA TYR A 188 -17.20 -13.02 -22.13
C TYR A 188 -16.71 -14.32 -21.48
N ALA A 189 -17.41 -15.42 -21.79
CA ALA A 189 -16.86 -16.74 -21.58
C ALA A 189 -15.71 -16.92 -22.57
N ILE A 190 -14.53 -17.33 -22.08
CA ILE A 190 -13.46 -17.89 -22.88
C ILE A 190 -13.76 -19.37 -23.09
#